data_abc9eb50a6f5037f61a6575babb8a7b0
#
_entry.id   abc9eb50a6f5037f61a6575babb8a7b0
#
_cell.length_a   1.000
_cell.length_b   1.000
_cell.length_c   1.000
_cell.angle_alpha   90.00
_cell.angle_beta   90.00
_cell.angle_gamma   90.00
#
_symmetry.space_group_name_H-M   'P 1'
#
loop_
_entity.id
_entity.type
_entity.pdbx_description
1 polymer ?
#
loop_
_entity_poly.entity_id
_entity_poly.type
_entity_poly.pdbx_seq_one_letter_code
_entity_poly.pdbx_strand_id
1 'polypeptide(L)'
;MLISKKIVVGIALVALAGLLTLGFQKGWIGKRATQSSSLKTNGPVSIELSDGDIAIAQKMTMTQGLPVSGTLKAVRSAMVKARVAGELVLLEVREGDAVKMGQVVARVDNTEYLARQTQNKQQAEAARAQVEVAQRQFDNNNALVNQGFISKTALDTSISNLNGAKASYQAALATLDVATKALDDSVLKAPLNGFVSQRFAQPGERVAPEARIIEIVDLSQLELEATLTSAQAMNVKLGQIAKLNVEGTHEEVSAKVLRINPSTQAGSRSVLIYLGLQSHPLLRQGVFVQGSLGTQKVQAIVVPLESVRSDKTKPYVQTIRDDKVMHIQVELGAKGEANGQAVMALKEIEEGALLLAPSAGAVRDGTLVTRTPKTPTFTTGAKP
;
A
#
# COMPACT_ATOMS: atom_id res chain seq x y z
N MET A 1 -49.96 -42.35 16.26
CA MET A 1 -49.17 -43.50 16.73
C MET A 1 -47.74 -43.31 16.23
N LEU A 2 -46.96 -42.54 16.97
CA LEU A 2 -45.59 -42.12 16.63
C LEU A 2 -44.62 -42.94 17.46
N ILE A 3 -44.01 -43.94 16.85
CA ILE A 3 -42.94 -44.73 17.47
C ILE A 3 -41.66 -43.87 17.35
N SER A 4 -41.12 -43.49 18.50
CA SER A 4 -40.01 -42.56 18.63
C SER A 4 -38.73 -43.14 17.99
N LYS A 5 -38.06 -42.34 17.16
CA LYS A 5 -36.78 -42.66 16.49
C LYS A 5 -35.66 -43.14 17.46
N LYS A 6 -35.81 -42.94 18.76
CA LYS A 6 -34.83 -43.36 19.79
C LYS A 6 -34.85 -44.87 20.07
N ILE A 7 -35.95 -45.58 19.78
CA ILE A 7 -36.08 -47.05 20.00
C ILE A 7 -35.39 -47.81 18.86
N VAL A 8 -35.41 -47.30 17.63
CA VAL A 8 -34.79 -47.93 16.46
C VAL A 8 -33.25 -47.88 16.54
N VAL A 9 -32.67 -46.80 17.08
CA VAL A 9 -31.23 -46.70 17.27
C VAL A 9 -30.70 -47.63 18.38
N GLY A 10 -31.48 -47.84 19.44
CA GLY A 10 -31.11 -48.77 20.51
C GLY A 10 -31.01 -50.21 20.06
N ILE A 11 -31.92 -50.67 19.19
CA ILE A 11 -31.94 -52.04 18.68
C ILE A 11 -30.79 -52.29 17.68
N ALA A 12 -30.39 -51.29 16.90
CA ALA A 12 -29.27 -51.39 15.98
C ALA A 12 -27.91 -51.50 16.69
N LEU A 13 -27.74 -50.85 17.84
CA LEU A 13 -26.51 -50.93 18.64
C LEU A 13 -26.34 -52.26 19.36
N VAL A 14 -27.42 -52.89 19.82
CA VAL A 14 -27.38 -54.21 20.45
C VAL A 14 -27.09 -55.32 19.42
N ALA A 15 -27.61 -55.21 18.21
CA ALA A 15 -27.32 -56.17 17.11
C ALA A 15 -25.83 -56.05 16.63
N LEU A 16 -25.22 -54.88 16.65
CA LEU A 16 -23.81 -54.70 16.28
C LEU A 16 -22.85 -55.25 17.32
N ALA A 17 -23.19 -55.14 18.62
CA ALA A 17 -22.42 -55.73 19.72
C ALA A 17 -22.48 -57.29 19.74
N GLY A 18 -23.63 -57.89 19.36
CA GLY A 18 -23.76 -59.29 19.25
C GLY A 18 -23.00 -59.98 18.12
N LEU A 19 -22.79 -59.24 16.99
CA LEU A 19 -21.99 -59.73 15.86
C LEU A 19 -20.48 -59.70 16.12
N LEU A 20 -20.00 -58.81 16.96
CA LEU A 20 -18.59 -58.71 17.34
C LEU A 20 -18.15 -59.81 18.32
N THR A 21 -19.05 -60.31 19.18
CA THR A 21 -18.75 -61.43 20.14
C THR A 21 -18.75 -62.82 19.50
N LEU A 22 -19.51 -63.02 18.43
CA LEU A 22 -19.53 -64.27 17.70
C LEU A 22 -18.34 -64.50 16.77
N GLY A 23 -17.68 -63.41 16.33
CA GLY A 23 -16.45 -63.44 15.55
C GLY A 23 -15.22 -63.90 16.35
N PHE A 24 -15.25 -63.72 17.68
CA PHE A 24 -14.10 -64.05 18.55
C PHE A 24 -14.01 -65.49 18.96
N GLN A 25 -15.15 -66.30 18.86
CA GLN A 25 -15.19 -67.68 19.25
C GLN A 25 -14.86 -68.66 18.13
N LYS A 26 -14.75 -68.24 16.87
CA LYS A 26 -14.42 -69.14 15.76
C LYS A 26 -12.99 -68.96 15.21
N GLY A 27 -12.01 -68.81 16.06
CA GLY A 27 -10.59 -69.14 15.81
C GLY A 27 -10.05 -68.93 14.37
N TRP A 28 -10.50 -67.92 13.64
CA TRP A 28 -10.04 -67.67 12.27
C TRP A 28 -8.96 -66.57 12.25
N ILE A 29 -7.88 -66.84 12.99
CA ILE A 29 -6.64 -66.10 12.81
C ILE A 29 -5.63 -67.11 12.28
N GLY A 30 -5.44 -67.07 10.97
CA GLY A 30 -4.42 -67.85 10.32
C GLY A 30 -3.04 -67.44 10.86
N LYS A 31 -2.25 -68.44 11.27
CA LYS A 31 -0.84 -68.30 11.59
C LYS A 31 -0.09 -67.68 10.42
N ARG A 32 0.15 -66.40 10.50
CA ARG A 32 1.18 -65.76 9.66
C ARG A 32 2.54 -66.16 10.23
N ALA A 33 3.25 -66.95 9.53
CA ALA A 33 4.61 -67.28 9.80
C ALA A 33 5.42 -65.97 9.95
N THR A 34 6.02 -65.79 11.11
CA THR A 34 6.99 -64.74 11.37
C THR A 34 8.25 -65.07 10.55
N GLN A 35 8.32 -64.55 9.33
CA GLN A 35 9.62 -64.43 8.68
C GLN A 35 10.37 -63.36 9.46
N SER A 36 11.32 -63.75 10.28
CA SER A 36 12.42 -62.90 10.78
C SER A 36 13.21 -62.48 9.56
N SER A 37 12.83 -61.31 8.97
CA SER A 37 13.75 -60.63 8.11
C SER A 37 14.88 -60.16 9.05
N SER A 38 16.03 -60.82 8.96
CA SER A 38 17.27 -60.35 9.51
C SER A 38 17.44 -58.89 9.06
N LEU A 39 17.38 -57.99 10.04
CA LEU A 39 17.87 -56.60 9.88
C LEU A 39 19.29 -56.72 9.35
N LYS A 40 19.43 -56.54 8.03
CA LYS A 40 20.75 -56.19 7.50
C LYS A 40 21.15 -54.93 8.26
N THR A 41 22.13 -55.07 9.11
CA THR A 41 22.87 -53.94 9.68
C THR A 41 23.41 -53.16 8.50
N ASN A 42 22.65 -52.12 8.10
CA ASN A 42 23.17 -51.19 7.14
C ASN A 42 24.44 -50.65 7.75
N GLY A 43 25.53 -50.85 7.03
CA GLY A 43 26.81 -50.11 7.29
C GLY A 43 26.49 -48.61 7.38
N PRO A 44 27.41 -47.83 7.86
CA PRO A 44 27.21 -46.41 8.06
C PRO A 44 26.64 -45.81 6.81
N VAL A 45 25.44 -45.22 6.92
CA VAL A 45 24.77 -44.54 5.80
C VAL A 45 25.69 -43.40 5.40
N SER A 46 26.35 -43.51 4.26
CA SER A 46 27.12 -42.41 3.67
C SER A 46 26.27 -41.68 2.65
N ILE A 47 26.32 -40.38 2.69
CA ILE A 47 25.64 -39.50 1.72
C ILE A 47 26.72 -38.91 0.80
N GLU A 48 26.48 -38.99 -0.50
CA GLU A 48 27.32 -38.32 -1.50
C GLU A 48 26.90 -36.85 -1.63
N LEU A 49 27.83 -35.94 -1.43
CA LEU A 49 27.62 -34.49 -1.57
C LEU A 49 28.28 -33.99 -2.82
N SER A 50 27.54 -33.19 -3.58
CA SER A 50 28.06 -32.39 -4.68
C SER A 50 28.55 -31.02 -4.18
N ASP A 51 29.35 -30.32 -5.00
CA ASP A 51 29.80 -28.94 -4.63
C ASP A 51 28.63 -27.98 -4.36
N GLY A 52 27.46 -28.19 -4.99
CA GLY A 52 26.25 -27.40 -4.73
C GLY A 52 25.57 -27.67 -3.40
N ASP A 53 25.94 -28.79 -2.72
CA ASP A 53 25.40 -29.18 -1.43
C ASP A 53 26.25 -28.69 -0.25
N ILE A 54 27.31 -27.93 -0.55
CA ILE A 54 28.23 -27.39 0.43
C ILE A 54 28.20 -25.87 0.40
N ALA A 55 27.97 -25.26 1.55
CA ALA A 55 28.11 -23.83 1.77
C ALA A 55 29.35 -23.60 2.66
N ILE A 56 30.01 -22.48 2.52
CA ILE A 56 31.21 -22.12 3.30
C ILE A 56 30.89 -20.91 4.14
N ALA A 57 31.19 -20.98 5.45
CA ALA A 57 31.15 -19.82 6.32
C ALA A 57 32.26 -18.84 5.93
N GLN A 58 31.92 -17.64 5.52
CA GLN A 58 32.87 -16.63 5.05
C GLN A 58 32.71 -15.32 5.80
N LYS A 59 33.82 -14.68 6.08
CA LYS A 59 33.83 -13.33 6.63
C LYS A 59 33.56 -12.33 5.51
N MET A 60 32.35 -11.77 5.49
CA MET A 60 31.89 -10.85 4.46
C MET A 60 31.29 -9.59 5.05
N THR A 61 31.29 -8.53 4.25
CA THR A 61 30.50 -7.35 4.56
C THR A 61 29.06 -7.59 4.15
N MET A 62 28.17 -7.69 5.14
CA MET A 62 26.74 -7.80 4.89
C MET A 62 26.04 -6.48 5.16
N THR A 63 25.00 -6.21 4.40
CA THR A 63 24.09 -5.12 4.68
C THR A 63 22.98 -5.63 5.60
N GLN A 64 22.95 -5.12 6.81
CA GLN A 64 21.91 -5.45 7.77
C GLN A 64 20.63 -4.73 7.35
N GLY A 65 19.67 -5.47 6.79
CA GLY A 65 18.37 -4.94 6.39
C GLY A 65 17.41 -4.85 7.57
N LEU A 66 16.76 -3.68 7.70
CA LEU A 66 15.63 -3.50 8.59
C LEU A 66 14.37 -3.87 7.81
N PRO A 67 13.55 -4.85 8.23
CA PRO A 67 12.33 -5.21 7.51
C PRO A 67 11.36 -4.02 7.52
N VAL A 68 10.86 -3.70 6.35
CA VAL A 68 9.86 -2.66 6.12
C VAL A 68 8.74 -3.21 5.25
N SER A 69 7.51 -2.86 5.58
CA SER A 69 6.33 -3.26 4.80
C SER A 69 5.23 -2.24 4.94
N GLY A 70 4.33 -2.21 3.99
CA GLY A 70 3.15 -1.36 4.03
C GLY A 70 2.48 -1.25 2.66
N THR A 71 1.52 -0.35 2.56
CA THR A 71 0.80 -0.06 1.31
C THR A 71 1.31 1.21 0.65
N LEU A 72 1.34 1.20 -0.66
CA LEU A 72 1.69 2.38 -1.45
C LEU A 72 0.55 3.39 -1.42
N LYS A 73 0.89 4.64 -1.20
CA LYS A 73 -0.03 5.77 -1.29
C LYS A 73 0.47 6.81 -2.28
N ALA A 74 -0.45 7.39 -3.01
CA ALA A 74 -0.13 8.55 -3.83
C ALA A 74 0.19 9.75 -2.94
N VAL A 75 1.27 10.46 -3.24
CA VAL A 75 1.67 11.69 -2.52
C VAL A 75 0.62 12.77 -2.69
N ARG A 76 -0.04 12.80 -3.87
CA ARG A 76 -1.09 13.76 -4.19
C ARG A 76 -2.35 13.01 -4.58
N SER A 77 -3.42 13.23 -3.84
CA SER A 77 -4.77 12.82 -4.18
C SER A 77 -5.75 13.95 -3.91
N ALA A 78 -6.84 13.96 -4.61
CA ALA A 78 -7.88 14.96 -4.42
C ALA A 78 -9.27 14.32 -4.49
N MET A 79 -10.08 14.62 -3.49
CA MET A 79 -11.49 14.29 -3.48
C MET A 79 -12.27 15.43 -4.10
N VAL A 80 -12.84 15.20 -5.28
CA VAL A 80 -13.77 16.14 -5.92
C VAL A 80 -15.13 15.98 -5.26
N LYS A 81 -15.63 17.07 -4.69
CA LYS A 81 -16.91 17.10 -3.98
C LYS A 81 -17.88 18.05 -4.65
N ALA A 82 -19.17 17.78 -4.54
CA ALA A 82 -20.20 18.71 -4.94
C ALA A 82 -20.10 20.00 -4.09
N ARG A 83 -20.15 21.15 -4.76
CA ARG A 83 -20.12 22.45 -4.08
C ARG A 83 -21.51 23.04 -3.91
N VAL A 84 -22.44 22.62 -4.76
CA VAL A 84 -23.84 23.04 -4.75
C VAL A 84 -24.75 21.81 -4.73
N ALA A 85 -25.98 21.98 -4.24
CA ALA A 85 -26.98 20.91 -4.26
C ALA A 85 -27.64 20.79 -5.64
N GLY A 86 -28.01 19.59 -6.03
CA GLY A 86 -28.75 19.35 -7.28
C GLY A 86 -28.63 17.93 -7.76
N GLU A 87 -29.19 17.63 -8.92
CA GLU A 87 -29.04 16.35 -9.60
C GLU A 87 -27.72 16.33 -10.39
N LEU A 88 -26.98 15.23 -10.32
CA LEU A 88 -25.76 15.03 -11.08
C LEU A 88 -26.13 14.63 -12.52
N VAL A 89 -26.18 15.60 -13.42
CA VAL A 89 -26.62 15.38 -14.83
C VAL A 89 -25.52 14.77 -15.69
N LEU A 90 -24.26 15.02 -15.34
CA LEU A 90 -23.13 14.58 -16.14
C LEU A 90 -21.99 14.10 -15.23
N LEU A 91 -21.48 12.91 -15.53
CA LEU A 91 -20.23 12.37 -14.98
C LEU A 91 -19.52 11.64 -16.12
N GLU A 92 -18.64 12.36 -16.84
CA GLU A 92 -18.00 11.90 -18.08
C GLU A 92 -16.89 10.89 -17.85
N VAL A 93 -16.35 10.83 -16.64
CA VAL A 93 -15.16 10.02 -16.32
C VAL A 93 -15.53 8.73 -15.59
N ARG A 94 -14.73 7.69 -15.83
CA ARG A 94 -14.84 6.38 -15.19
C ARG A 94 -13.57 6.08 -14.40
N GLU A 95 -13.66 5.09 -13.51
CA GLU A 95 -12.48 4.58 -12.81
C GLU A 95 -11.42 4.13 -13.82
N GLY A 96 -10.18 4.56 -13.59
CA GLY A 96 -9.05 4.29 -14.49
C GLY A 96 -8.81 5.37 -15.55
N ASP A 97 -9.73 6.27 -15.80
CA ASP A 97 -9.55 7.34 -16.78
C ASP A 97 -8.51 8.36 -16.30
N ALA A 98 -7.65 8.79 -17.24
CA ALA A 98 -6.73 9.88 -17.01
C ALA A 98 -7.44 11.24 -17.14
N VAL A 99 -7.21 12.14 -16.20
CA VAL A 99 -7.77 13.49 -16.19
C VAL A 99 -6.68 14.54 -16.07
N LYS A 100 -6.94 15.72 -16.66
CA LYS A 100 -6.05 16.88 -16.57
C LYS A 100 -6.63 17.92 -15.61
N MET A 101 -5.77 18.63 -14.92
CA MET A 101 -6.15 19.76 -14.09
C MET A 101 -7.00 20.75 -14.88
N GLY A 102 -8.16 21.17 -14.32
CA GLY A 102 -9.14 22.05 -14.97
C GLY A 102 -10.13 21.35 -15.89
N GLN A 103 -9.95 20.07 -16.22
CA GLN A 103 -10.90 19.28 -17.01
C GLN A 103 -12.22 19.17 -16.26
N VAL A 104 -13.34 19.38 -16.96
CA VAL A 104 -14.68 19.14 -16.41
C VAL A 104 -14.85 17.64 -16.24
N VAL A 105 -15.20 17.21 -15.03
CA VAL A 105 -15.39 15.80 -14.69
C VAL A 105 -16.84 15.47 -14.36
N ALA A 106 -17.58 16.47 -13.86
CA ALA A 106 -18.99 16.30 -13.54
C ALA A 106 -19.73 17.64 -13.63
N ARG A 107 -21.06 17.57 -13.76
CA ARG A 107 -21.95 18.73 -13.75
C ARG A 107 -23.21 18.42 -12.96
N VAL A 108 -23.52 19.32 -12.04
CA VAL A 108 -24.80 19.36 -11.33
C VAL A 108 -25.80 20.15 -12.18
N ASP A 109 -27.08 19.81 -12.12
CA ASP A 109 -28.12 20.59 -12.79
C ASP A 109 -28.03 22.07 -12.37
N ASN A 110 -27.80 22.91 -13.36
CA ASN A 110 -27.55 24.33 -13.17
C ASN A 110 -28.72 25.23 -13.53
N THR A 111 -29.86 24.66 -13.88
CA THR A 111 -31.03 25.40 -14.35
C THR A 111 -31.49 26.49 -13.38
N GLU A 112 -31.60 26.17 -12.11
CA GLU A 112 -31.96 27.12 -11.04
C GLU A 112 -30.86 28.18 -10.84
N TYR A 113 -29.59 27.77 -10.83
CA TYR A 113 -28.44 28.65 -10.63
C TYR A 113 -28.32 29.66 -11.79
N LEU A 114 -28.53 29.23 -13.02
CA LEU A 114 -28.54 30.09 -14.20
C LEU A 114 -29.70 31.09 -14.15
N ALA A 115 -30.90 30.67 -13.78
CA ALA A 115 -32.05 31.54 -13.61
C ALA A 115 -31.77 32.62 -12.54
N ARG A 116 -31.23 32.23 -11.40
CA ARG A 116 -30.88 33.13 -10.28
C ARG A 116 -29.79 34.13 -10.68
N GLN A 117 -28.74 33.68 -11.37
CA GLN A 117 -27.68 34.54 -11.89
C GLN A 117 -28.26 35.57 -12.88
N THR A 118 -29.16 35.14 -13.79
CA THR A 118 -29.82 36.00 -14.75
C THR A 118 -30.68 37.05 -14.06
N GLN A 119 -31.48 36.67 -13.05
CA GLN A 119 -32.29 37.57 -12.23
C GLN A 119 -31.43 38.65 -11.56
N ASN A 120 -30.35 38.25 -10.90
CA ASN A 120 -29.45 39.19 -10.18
C ASN A 120 -28.70 40.10 -11.17
N LYS A 121 -28.40 39.63 -12.38
CA LYS A 121 -27.83 40.44 -13.44
C LYS A 121 -28.79 41.55 -13.86
N GLN A 122 -30.09 41.25 -14.07
CA GLN A 122 -31.08 42.25 -14.38
C GLN A 122 -31.26 43.27 -13.23
N GLN A 123 -31.17 42.83 -11.99
CA GLN A 123 -31.25 43.71 -10.84
C GLN A 123 -30.03 44.67 -10.77
N ALA A 124 -28.86 44.17 -11.08
CA ALA A 124 -27.62 45.01 -11.13
C ALA A 124 -27.71 46.04 -12.28
N GLU A 125 -28.22 45.65 -13.46
CA GLU A 125 -28.45 46.59 -14.60
C GLU A 125 -29.51 47.66 -14.26
N ALA A 126 -30.58 47.30 -13.56
CA ALA A 126 -31.56 48.28 -13.10
C ALA A 126 -30.95 49.27 -12.09
N ALA A 127 -30.15 48.78 -11.15
CA ALA A 127 -29.46 49.66 -10.18
C ALA A 127 -28.40 50.57 -10.87
N ARG A 128 -27.72 50.05 -11.89
CA ARG A 128 -26.81 50.88 -12.75
C ARG A 128 -27.55 52.02 -13.43
N ALA A 129 -28.73 51.71 -14.06
CA ALA A 129 -29.53 52.76 -14.68
C ALA A 129 -29.93 53.85 -13.67
N GLN A 130 -30.23 53.48 -12.41
CA GLN A 130 -30.50 54.46 -11.33
C GLN A 130 -29.31 55.34 -11.03
N VAL A 131 -28.08 54.79 -11.03
CA VAL A 131 -26.83 55.56 -10.88
C VAL A 131 -26.71 56.57 -12.03
N GLU A 132 -27.00 56.20 -13.26
CA GLU A 132 -26.91 57.06 -14.43
C GLU A 132 -27.91 58.24 -14.36
N VAL A 133 -29.12 57.95 -13.83
CA VAL A 133 -30.14 59.02 -13.59
C VAL A 133 -29.65 59.97 -12.50
N ALA A 134 -29.17 59.44 -11.36
CA ALA A 134 -28.66 60.25 -10.25
C ALA A 134 -27.42 61.06 -10.66
N GLN A 135 -26.55 60.50 -11.47
CA GLN A 135 -25.38 61.21 -12.03
C GLN A 135 -25.78 62.39 -12.88
N ARG A 136 -26.72 62.17 -13.86
CA ARG A 136 -27.23 63.31 -14.68
C ARG A 136 -27.88 64.39 -13.82
N GLN A 137 -28.62 64.06 -12.77
CA GLN A 137 -29.20 65.02 -11.84
C GLN A 137 -28.15 65.81 -11.07
N PHE A 138 -27.09 65.12 -10.59
CA PHE A 138 -25.97 65.76 -9.96
C PHE A 138 -25.23 66.73 -10.91
N ASP A 139 -24.94 66.27 -12.15
CA ASP A 139 -24.22 67.08 -13.12
C ASP A 139 -25.03 68.35 -13.48
N ASN A 140 -26.34 68.24 -13.65
CA ASN A 140 -27.22 69.36 -13.91
C ASN A 140 -27.30 70.33 -12.72
N ASN A 141 -27.49 69.81 -11.49
CA ASN A 141 -27.50 70.65 -10.28
C ASN A 141 -26.16 71.35 -10.06
N ASN A 142 -25.03 70.67 -10.29
CA ASN A 142 -23.70 71.27 -10.19
C ASN A 142 -23.53 72.45 -11.16
N ALA A 143 -23.98 72.32 -12.40
CA ALA A 143 -23.95 73.40 -13.38
C ALA A 143 -24.82 74.60 -12.95
N LEU A 144 -26.05 74.35 -12.44
CA LEU A 144 -26.95 75.40 -11.98
C LEU A 144 -26.49 76.14 -10.72
N VAL A 145 -25.86 75.42 -9.76
CA VAL A 145 -25.22 76.08 -8.56
C VAL A 145 -24.10 77.00 -9.00
N ASN A 146 -23.25 76.57 -9.94
CA ASN A 146 -22.12 77.39 -10.44
C ASN A 146 -22.59 78.65 -11.15
N GLN A 147 -23.85 78.63 -11.67
CA GLN A 147 -24.49 79.80 -12.29
C GLN A 147 -25.31 80.63 -11.29
N GLY A 148 -25.44 80.17 -10.01
CA GLY A 148 -26.18 80.90 -8.98
C GLY A 148 -27.70 80.68 -9.00
N PHE A 149 -28.24 79.73 -9.78
CA PHE A 149 -29.66 79.52 -9.95
C PHE A 149 -30.29 78.62 -8.86
N ILE A 150 -29.55 77.79 -8.18
CA ILE A 150 -30.01 76.92 -7.10
C ILE A 150 -29.12 76.98 -5.86
N SER A 151 -29.64 76.53 -4.71
CA SER A 151 -28.92 76.49 -3.44
C SER A 151 -27.86 75.38 -3.36
N LYS A 152 -26.79 75.58 -2.54
CA LYS A 152 -25.82 74.54 -2.24
C LYS A 152 -26.48 73.32 -1.62
N THR A 153 -27.54 73.47 -0.82
CA THR A 153 -28.29 72.34 -0.20
C THR A 153 -28.93 71.43 -1.25
N ALA A 154 -29.40 71.97 -2.41
CA ALA A 154 -29.89 71.17 -3.52
C ALA A 154 -28.80 70.32 -4.16
N LEU A 155 -27.57 70.86 -4.28
CA LEU A 155 -26.41 70.12 -4.75
C LEU A 155 -26.02 68.99 -3.76
N ASP A 156 -25.93 69.27 -2.45
CA ASP A 156 -25.58 68.32 -1.40
C ASP A 156 -26.62 67.17 -1.35
N THR A 157 -27.90 67.47 -1.60
CA THR A 157 -28.92 66.43 -1.76
C THR A 157 -28.68 65.56 -2.96
N SER A 158 -28.29 66.11 -4.12
CA SER A 158 -28.01 65.31 -5.32
C SER A 158 -26.74 64.49 -5.19
N ILE A 159 -25.71 64.97 -4.45
CA ILE A 159 -24.52 64.17 -4.12
C ILE A 159 -24.92 62.98 -3.25
N SER A 160 -25.75 63.19 -2.22
CA SER A 160 -26.21 62.17 -1.32
C SER A 160 -27.04 61.11 -2.06
N ASN A 161 -27.93 61.53 -2.98
CA ASN A 161 -28.71 60.61 -3.82
C ASN A 161 -27.82 59.78 -4.75
N LEU A 162 -26.82 60.43 -5.39
CA LEU A 162 -25.86 59.76 -6.26
C LEU A 162 -25.04 58.70 -5.45
N ASN A 163 -24.57 59.07 -4.29
CA ASN A 163 -23.84 58.13 -3.41
C ASN A 163 -24.73 56.96 -2.97
N GLY A 164 -26.00 57.23 -2.64
CA GLY A 164 -26.98 56.19 -2.33
C GLY A 164 -27.23 55.23 -3.49
N ALA A 165 -27.42 55.78 -4.72
CA ALA A 165 -27.57 54.98 -5.91
C ALA A 165 -26.31 54.13 -6.22
N LYS A 166 -25.12 54.68 -6.09
CA LYS A 166 -23.84 53.99 -6.25
C LYS A 166 -23.72 52.82 -5.22
N ALA A 167 -24.06 53.09 -3.94
CA ALA A 167 -24.04 52.04 -2.92
C ALA A 167 -25.02 50.90 -3.22
N SER A 168 -26.24 51.24 -3.71
CA SER A 168 -27.23 50.26 -4.13
C SER A 168 -26.74 49.41 -5.31
N TYR A 169 -26.10 50.00 -6.29
CA TYR A 169 -25.50 49.28 -7.44
C TYR A 169 -24.39 48.32 -6.98
N GLN A 170 -23.50 48.79 -6.09
CA GLN A 170 -22.46 47.91 -5.55
C GLN A 170 -23.03 46.73 -4.78
N ALA A 171 -24.11 46.91 -4.02
CA ALA A 171 -24.80 45.82 -3.34
C ALA A 171 -25.41 44.81 -4.34
N ALA A 172 -26.01 45.31 -5.43
CA ALA A 172 -26.57 44.46 -6.49
C ALA A 172 -25.46 43.66 -7.23
N LEU A 173 -24.29 44.27 -7.49
CA LEU A 173 -23.13 43.56 -8.05
C LEU A 173 -22.63 42.46 -7.14
N ALA A 174 -22.50 42.72 -5.85
CA ALA A 174 -22.09 41.69 -4.90
C ALA A 174 -23.05 40.48 -4.87
N THR A 175 -24.37 40.75 -4.98
CA THR A 175 -25.38 39.70 -5.06
C THR A 175 -25.26 38.89 -6.38
N LEU A 176 -24.98 39.56 -7.50
CA LEU A 176 -24.71 38.93 -8.79
C LEU A 176 -23.45 38.02 -8.72
N ASP A 177 -22.38 38.50 -8.08
CA ASP A 177 -21.14 37.74 -7.94
C ASP A 177 -21.38 36.44 -7.16
N VAL A 178 -22.17 36.46 -6.09
CA VAL A 178 -22.56 35.26 -5.33
C VAL A 178 -23.32 34.27 -6.21
N ALA A 179 -24.28 34.76 -7.00
CA ALA A 179 -25.06 33.90 -7.89
C ALA A 179 -24.21 33.32 -9.03
N THR A 180 -23.29 34.10 -9.55
CA THR A 180 -22.32 33.66 -10.58
C THR A 180 -21.40 32.58 -10.03
N LYS A 181 -20.90 32.76 -8.79
CA LYS A 181 -20.10 31.77 -8.13
C LYS A 181 -20.85 30.46 -7.90
N ALA A 182 -22.12 30.51 -7.49
CA ALA A 182 -22.94 29.31 -7.33
C ALA A 182 -23.17 28.56 -8.66
N LEU A 183 -23.33 29.29 -9.76
CA LEU A 183 -23.43 28.73 -11.11
C LEU A 183 -22.09 28.06 -11.51
N ASP A 184 -20.97 28.71 -11.30
CA ASP A 184 -19.64 28.14 -11.58
C ASP A 184 -19.38 26.87 -10.75
N ASP A 185 -19.82 26.85 -9.51
CA ASP A 185 -19.66 25.70 -8.59
C ASP A 185 -20.56 24.51 -8.97
N SER A 186 -21.51 24.67 -9.91
CA SER A 186 -22.26 23.56 -10.49
C SER A 186 -21.43 22.72 -11.46
N VAL A 187 -20.29 23.25 -11.95
CA VAL A 187 -19.37 22.56 -12.85
C VAL A 187 -18.14 22.10 -12.08
N LEU A 188 -18.03 20.80 -11.88
CA LEU A 188 -16.93 20.21 -11.13
C LEU A 188 -15.74 19.93 -12.05
N LYS A 189 -14.57 20.44 -11.66
CA LYS A 189 -13.32 20.31 -12.43
C LYS A 189 -12.29 19.54 -11.63
N ALA A 190 -11.43 18.80 -12.33
CA ALA A 190 -10.29 18.11 -11.73
C ALA A 190 -9.29 19.13 -11.14
N PRO A 191 -8.91 19.02 -9.86
CA PRO A 191 -7.97 19.95 -9.22
C PRO A 191 -6.49 19.64 -9.49
N LEU A 192 -6.19 18.42 -10.01
CA LEU A 192 -4.85 17.98 -10.36
C LEU A 192 -4.87 17.03 -11.57
N ASN A 193 -3.69 16.81 -12.16
CA ASN A 193 -3.51 15.77 -13.17
C ASN A 193 -3.40 14.41 -12.49
N GLY A 194 -4.08 13.38 -13.00
CA GLY A 194 -4.03 12.05 -12.41
C GLY A 194 -5.01 11.10 -13.02
N PHE A 195 -5.36 10.07 -12.28
CA PHE A 195 -6.30 9.04 -12.66
C PHE A 195 -7.48 9.02 -11.68
N VAL A 196 -8.67 8.76 -12.20
CA VAL A 196 -9.85 8.53 -11.34
C VAL A 196 -9.67 7.19 -10.63
N SER A 197 -9.54 7.22 -9.31
CA SER A 197 -9.39 6.01 -8.50
C SER A 197 -10.73 5.39 -8.13
N GLN A 198 -11.73 6.23 -7.83
CA GLN A 198 -13.05 5.79 -7.40
C GLN A 198 -14.12 6.83 -7.73
N ARG A 199 -15.34 6.35 -8.06
CA ARG A 199 -16.55 7.15 -8.13
C ARG A 199 -17.44 6.83 -6.93
N PHE A 200 -18.02 7.88 -6.33
CA PHE A 200 -18.91 7.80 -5.17
C PHE A 200 -20.33 8.15 -5.48
N ALA A 201 -20.60 8.72 -6.66
CA ALA A 201 -21.93 9.12 -7.13
C ALA A 201 -22.13 8.70 -8.59
N GLN A 202 -23.36 8.62 -9.01
CA GLN A 202 -23.76 8.27 -10.38
C GLN A 202 -24.60 9.37 -11.03
N PRO A 203 -24.60 9.49 -12.37
CA PRO A 203 -25.53 10.38 -13.06
C PRO A 203 -26.99 10.05 -12.69
N GLY A 204 -27.80 11.10 -12.48
CA GLY A 204 -29.18 11.01 -12.01
C GLY A 204 -29.33 11.04 -10.48
N GLU A 205 -28.24 10.90 -9.71
CA GLU A 205 -28.31 11.03 -8.27
C GLU A 205 -28.40 12.49 -7.81
N ARG A 206 -29.19 12.74 -6.78
CA ARG A 206 -29.24 14.05 -6.13
C ARG A 206 -28.14 14.15 -5.08
N VAL A 207 -27.28 15.14 -5.25
CA VAL A 207 -26.13 15.39 -4.36
C VAL A 207 -26.34 16.64 -3.51
N ALA A 208 -25.85 16.60 -2.27
CA ALA A 208 -25.79 17.75 -1.39
C ALA A 208 -24.40 18.40 -1.44
N PRO A 209 -24.23 19.64 -0.99
CA PRO A 209 -22.90 20.23 -0.80
C PRO A 209 -22.01 19.32 0.05
N GLU A 210 -20.72 19.23 -0.27
CA GLU A 210 -19.72 18.37 0.33
C GLU A 210 -19.89 16.85 0.03
N ALA A 211 -20.91 16.43 -0.73
CA ALA A 211 -21.01 15.04 -1.20
C ALA A 211 -19.79 14.68 -2.07
N ARG A 212 -19.21 13.52 -1.81
CA ARG A 212 -18.07 12.99 -2.60
C ARG A 212 -18.56 12.55 -3.96
N ILE A 213 -17.87 12.95 -5.02
CA ILE A 213 -18.22 12.59 -6.40
C ILE A 213 -17.20 11.63 -6.97
N ILE A 214 -15.92 12.01 -7.01
CA ILE A 214 -14.82 11.17 -7.49
C ILE A 214 -13.55 11.42 -6.65
N GLU A 215 -12.68 10.43 -6.62
CA GLU A 215 -11.31 10.56 -6.14
C GLU A 215 -10.35 10.53 -7.33
N ILE A 216 -9.41 11.47 -7.36
CA ILE A 216 -8.35 11.54 -8.35
C ILE A 216 -7.02 11.35 -7.64
N VAL A 217 -6.15 10.47 -8.16
CA VAL A 217 -4.84 10.15 -7.62
C VAL A 217 -3.75 10.41 -8.63
N ASP A 218 -2.66 10.99 -8.19
CA ASP A 218 -1.46 11.21 -9.01
C ASP A 218 -0.49 10.06 -8.78
N LEU A 219 -0.38 9.15 -9.76
CA LEU A 219 0.51 7.99 -9.70
C LEU A 219 1.96 8.31 -10.07
N SER A 220 2.29 9.56 -10.38
CA SER A 220 3.67 9.97 -10.72
C SER A 220 4.62 9.86 -9.53
N GLN A 221 4.09 9.99 -8.31
CA GLN A 221 4.84 9.92 -7.05
C GLN A 221 4.08 9.07 -6.05
N LEU A 222 4.64 7.92 -5.77
CA LEU A 222 4.12 6.98 -4.77
C LEU A 222 5.07 6.92 -3.58
N GLU A 223 4.53 6.80 -2.39
CA GLU A 223 5.28 6.61 -1.16
C GLU A 223 4.78 5.37 -0.42
N LEU A 224 5.71 4.63 0.14
CA LEU A 224 5.42 3.60 1.13
C LEU A 224 5.40 4.26 2.52
N GLU A 225 4.30 4.14 3.22
CA GLU A 225 4.22 4.44 4.64
C GLU A 225 4.59 3.19 5.44
N ALA A 226 5.81 3.13 5.98
CA ALA A 226 6.26 2.01 6.79
C ALA A 226 6.32 2.40 8.26
N THR A 227 5.94 1.45 9.11
CA THR A 227 5.90 1.63 10.56
C THR A 227 7.08 0.93 11.20
N LEU A 228 7.87 1.65 11.99
CA LEU A 228 9.03 1.13 12.72
C LEU A 228 8.87 1.33 14.22
N THR A 229 9.50 0.48 15.01
CA THR A 229 9.66 0.75 16.44
C THR A 229 10.56 1.96 16.67
N SER A 230 10.40 2.66 17.79
CA SER A 230 11.27 3.82 18.12
C SER A 230 12.76 3.47 18.10
N ALA A 231 13.15 2.29 18.59
CA ALA A 231 14.52 1.83 18.58
C ALA A 231 15.08 1.61 17.17
N GLN A 232 14.26 1.06 16.26
CA GLN A 232 14.63 0.88 14.86
C GLN A 232 14.76 2.21 14.13
N ALA A 233 13.81 3.13 14.36
CA ALA A 233 13.79 4.43 13.70
C ALA A 233 15.01 5.30 14.04
N MET A 234 15.63 5.14 15.23
CA MET A 234 16.85 5.86 15.61
C MET A 234 18.03 5.57 14.68
N ASN A 235 18.08 4.39 14.07
CA ASN A 235 19.16 3.98 13.17
C ASN A 235 18.87 4.31 11.69
N VAL A 236 17.67 4.80 11.37
CA VAL A 236 17.30 5.16 10.01
C VAL A 236 17.73 6.60 9.70
N LYS A 237 18.30 6.81 8.53
CA LYS A 237 18.72 8.12 8.05
C LYS A 237 18.00 8.47 6.75
N LEU A 238 17.78 9.76 6.53
CA LEU A 238 17.26 10.26 5.26
C LEU A 238 18.18 9.84 4.11
N GLY A 239 17.59 9.47 3.00
CA GLY A 239 18.33 9.06 1.81
C GLY A 239 18.76 7.60 1.76
N GLN A 240 18.54 6.80 2.82
CA GLN A 240 18.80 5.37 2.79
C GLN A 240 17.90 4.67 1.78
N ILE A 241 18.43 3.64 1.13
CA ILE A 241 17.74 2.87 0.09
C ILE A 241 17.15 1.60 0.72
N ALA A 242 15.91 1.34 0.40
CA ALA A 242 15.22 0.08 0.67
C ALA A 242 15.01 -0.67 -0.65
N LYS A 243 15.13 -1.98 -0.61
CA LYS A 243 14.75 -2.91 -1.67
C LYS A 243 13.41 -3.53 -1.28
N LEU A 244 12.42 -3.33 -2.12
CA LEU A 244 11.04 -3.73 -1.87
C LEU A 244 10.55 -4.68 -2.95
N ASN A 245 9.91 -5.75 -2.55
CA ASN A 245 9.21 -6.68 -3.45
C ASN A 245 7.74 -6.29 -3.50
N VAL A 246 7.21 -6.20 -4.70
CA VAL A 246 5.79 -5.90 -4.94
C VAL A 246 5.01 -7.21 -4.82
N GLU A 247 3.96 -7.22 -3.99
CA GLU A 247 3.13 -8.41 -3.83
C GLU A 247 2.53 -8.88 -5.16
N GLY A 248 2.60 -10.19 -5.40
CA GLY A 248 2.11 -10.81 -6.64
C GLY A 248 3.06 -10.74 -7.83
N THR A 249 4.26 -10.17 -7.66
CA THR A 249 5.31 -10.15 -8.70
C THR A 249 6.65 -10.60 -8.13
N HIS A 250 7.59 -10.91 -9.01
CA HIS A 250 8.99 -11.16 -8.63
C HIS A 250 9.87 -9.91 -8.82
N GLU A 251 9.26 -8.77 -9.08
CA GLU A 251 10.02 -7.55 -9.33
C GLU A 251 10.41 -6.85 -8.03
N GLU A 252 11.68 -6.47 -7.96
CA GLU A 252 12.26 -5.69 -6.90
C GLU A 252 12.27 -4.21 -7.31
N VAL A 253 11.68 -3.36 -6.48
CA VAL A 253 11.69 -1.91 -6.66
C VAL A 253 12.51 -1.24 -5.57
N SER A 254 13.28 -0.23 -5.96
CA SER A 254 14.06 0.56 -5.01
C SER A 254 13.23 1.73 -4.49
N ALA A 255 13.29 1.92 -3.18
CA ALA A 255 12.68 3.06 -2.50
C ALA A 255 13.73 3.82 -1.68
N LYS A 256 13.53 5.11 -1.48
CA LYS A 256 14.44 5.98 -0.74
C LYS A 256 13.71 6.63 0.43
N VAL A 257 14.29 6.60 1.62
CA VAL A 257 13.75 7.32 2.78
C VAL A 257 13.75 8.82 2.51
N LEU A 258 12.57 9.39 2.40
CA LEU A 258 12.36 10.82 2.16
C LEU A 258 12.12 11.59 3.45
N ARG A 259 11.33 10.99 4.36
CA ARG A 259 10.91 11.63 5.60
C ARG A 259 10.79 10.59 6.72
N ILE A 260 11.06 11.05 7.93
CA ILE A 260 10.86 10.30 9.17
C ILE A 260 9.94 11.17 10.03
N ASN A 261 8.81 10.62 10.47
CA ASN A 261 7.88 11.36 11.31
C ASN A 261 8.57 11.70 12.65
N PRO A 262 8.60 12.97 13.07
CA PRO A 262 9.20 13.34 14.35
C PRO A 262 8.39 12.87 15.56
N SER A 263 7.14 12.45 15.35
CA SER A 263 6.23 12.01 16.40
C SER A 263 5.97 10.52 16.33
N THR A 264 5.80 9.89 17.49
CA THR A 264 5.32 8.52 17.58
C THR A 264 3.80 8.46 17.48
N GLN A 265 3.28 7.39 16.89
CA GLN A 265 1.84 7.13 16.86
C GLN A 265 1.32 6.79 18.26
N ALA A 266 0.22 7.41 18.64
CA ALA A 266 -0.47 7.09 19.89
C ALA A 266 -0.92 5.61 19.89
N GLY A 267 -0.68 4.92 21.01
CA GLY A 267 -1.05 3.51 21.19
C GLY A 267 0.05 2.53 20.78
N SER A 268 0.59 2.59 19.57
CA SER A 268 1.62 1.65 19.09
C SER A 268 3.06 2.04 19.46
N ARG A 269 3.30 3.30 19.84
CA ARG A 269 4.64 3.87 20.07
C ARG A 269 5.59 3.70 18.88
N SER A 270 5.04 3.57 17.71
CA SER A 270 5.78 3.41 16.46
C SER A 270 6.04 4.74 15.76
N VAL A 271 7.08 4.79 14.97
CA VAL A 271 7.45 5.93 14.13
C VAL A 271 7.12 5.58 12.67
N LEU A 272 6.44 6.47 11.98
CA LEU A 272 6.22 6.37 10.55
C LEU A 272 7.43 6.88 9.78
N ILE A 273 7.86 6.12 8.80
CA ILE A 273 8.81 6.56 7.79
C ILE A 273 8.16 6.53 6.42
N TYR A 274 8.55 7.47 5.57
CA TYR A 274 8.02 7.63 4.22
C TYR A 274 9.13 7.34 3.22
N LEU A 275 8.93 6.28 2.43
CA LEU A 275 9.89 5.90 1.41
C LEU A 275 9.29 6.21 0.04
N GLY A 276 9.93 7.11 -0.69
CA GLY A 276 9.52 7.45 -2.07
C GLY A 276 10.00 6.39 -3.04
N LEU A 277 9.11 5.97 -3.92
CA LEU A 277 9.40 5.05 -5.01
C LEU A 277 9.48 5.81 -6.33
N GLN A 278 10.34 5.33 -7.23
CA GLN A 278 10.31 5.79 -8.61
C GLN A 278 9.06 5.25 -9.30
N SER A 279 8.50 6.04 -10.23
CA SER A 279 7.34 5.61 -11.01
C SER A 279 7.64 4.33 -11.76
N HIS A 280 6.78 3.32 -11.61
CA HIS A 280 6.89 2.04 -12.28
C HIS A 280 5.50 1.59 -12.75
N PRO A 281 5.36 0.99 -13.95
CA PRO A 281 4.04 0.64 -14.51
C PRO A 281 3.19 -0.30 -13.65
N LEU A 282 3.82 -1.12 -12.82
CA LEU A 282 3.13 -2.06 -11.92
C LEU A 282 2.65 -1.43 -10.60
N LEU A 283 3.17 -0.26 -10.25
CA LEU A 283 2.83 0.38 -8.98
C LEU A 283 1.47 1.08 -9.08
N ARG A 284 0.62 0.81 -8.12
CA ARG A 284 -0.70 1.42 -7.95
C ARG A 284 -0.88 1.84 -6.51
N GLN A 285 -1.74 2.81 -6.26
CA GLN A 285 -2.20 3.10 -4.90
C GLN A 285 -2.86 1.85 -4.31
N GLY A 286 -2.56 1.56 -3.04
CA GLY A 286 -3.11 0.40 -2.33
C GLY A 286 -2.33 -0.91 -2.49
N VAL A 287 -1.35 -0.98 -3.40
CA VAL A 287 -0.50 -2.18 -3.55
C VAL A 287 0.36 -2.34 -2.29
N PHE A 288 0.39 -3.58 -1.78
CA PHE A 288 1.25 -3.93 -0.65
C PHE A 288 2.67 -4.23 -1.14
N VAL A 289 3.63 -3.70 -0.43
CA VAL A 289 5.06 -3.94 -0.68
C VAL A 289 5.76 -4.28 0.61
N GLN A 290 6.75 -5.14 0.52
CA GLN A 290 7.58 -5.55 1.65
C GLN A 290 9.04 -5.71 1.22
N GLY A 291 9.96 -5.51 2.14
CA GLY A 291 11.37 -5.65 1.82
C GLY A 291 12.28 -5.26 2.98
N SER A 292 13.46 -4.80 2.64
CA SER A 292 14.48 -4.43 3.64
C SER A 292 15.06 -3.05 3.36
N LEU A 293 15.18 -2.26 4.43
CA LEU A 293 15.89 -0.99 4.44
C LEU A 293 17.33 -1.25 4.94
N GLY A 294 18.31 -1.00 4.09
CA GLY A 294 19.71 -1.12 4.48
C GLY A 294 20.13 -0.03 5.47
N THR A 295 20.47 -0.42 6.69
CA THR A 295 20.82 0.53 7.76
C THR A 295 22.30 0.54 8.07
N GLN A 296 22.96 -0.59 8.01
CA GLN A 296 24.35 -0.77 8.40
C GLN A 296 25.08 -1.78 7.52
N LYS A 297 26.36 -1.49 7.20
CA LYS A 297 27.29 -2.49 6.69
C LYS A 297 28.07 -3.05 7.86
N VAL A 298 27.93 -4.35 8.11
CA VAL A 298 28.59 -5.05 9.20
C VAL A 298 29.50 -6.14 8.61
N GLN A 299 30.71 -6.24 9.09
CA GLN A 299 31.61 -7.33 8.75
C GLN A 299 31.41 -8.46 9.75
N ALA A 300 30.97 -9.62 9.30
CA ALA A 300 30.69 -10.78 10.14
C ALA A 300 30.98 -12.07 9.38
N ILE A 301 31.15 -13.17 10.11
CA ILE A 301 31.13 -14.50 9.51
C ILE A 301 29.67 -14.84 9.21
N VAL A 302 29.36 -15.01 7.94
CA VAL A 302 28.00 -15.22 7.45
C VAL A 302 27.85 -16.58 6.78
N VAL A 303 26.65 -17.12 6.88
CA VAL A 303 26.22 -18.34 6.21
C VAL A 303 24.91 -18.04 5.45
N PRO A 304 24.58 -18.78 4.39
CA PRO A 304 23.27 -18.66 3.75
C PRO A 304 22.15 -18.84 4.78
N LEU A 305 21.16 -17.95 4.77
CA LEU A 305 20.08 -17.94 5.75
C LEU A 305 19.38 -19.30 5.87
N GLU A 306 19.19 -19.97 4.75
CA GLU A 306 18.51 -21.27 4.66
C GLU A 306 19.35 -22.45 5.17
N SER A 307 20.67 -22.28 5.38
CA SER A 307 21.53 -23.30 6.00
C SER A 307 21.37 -23.37 7.52
N VAL A 308 20.69 -22.38 8.11
CA VAL A 308 20.38 -22.37 9.54
C VAL A 308 19.08 -23.13 9.77
N ARG A 309 19.15 -24.16 10.62
CA ARG A 309 18.00 -25.02 10.95
C ARG A 309 17.42 -24.61 12.32
N SER A 310 16.10 -24.64 12.43
CA SER A 310 15.35 -24.28 13.64
C SER A 310 14.30 -25.32 14.04
N ASP A 311 14.43 -26.55 13.54
CA ASP A 311 13.56 -27.68 13.85
C ASP A 311 13.85 -28.34 15.22
N LYS A 312 14.88 -27.90 15.93
CA LYS A 312 15.21 -28.30 17.30
C LYS A 312 14.96 -27.13 18.27
N THR A 313 15.05 -27.43 19.57
CA THR A 313 14.85 -26.47 20.66
C THR A 313 15.77 -25.25 20.55
N LYS A 314 16.98 -25.43 20.01
CA LYS A 314 17.92 -24.33 19.68
C LYS A 314 18.28 -24.38 18.21
N PRO A 315 18.46 -23.23 17.57
CA PRO A 315 18.94 -23.16 16.20
C PRO A 315 20.32 -23.84 16.07
N TYR A 316 20.53 -24.49 14.94
CA TYR A 316 21.80 -25.17 14.65
C TYR A 316 22.13 -25.11 13.16
N VAL A 317 23.38 -25.35 12.86
CA VAL A 317 23.87 -25.57 11.50
C VAL A 317 24.46 -26.97 11.38
N GLN A 318 24.42 -27.52 10.19
CA GLN A 318 25.00 -28.80 9.87
C GLN A 318 26.41 -28.57 9.28
N THR A 319 27.43 -28.85 10.01
CA THR A 319 28.85 -28.72 9.58
C THR A 319 29.40 -30.04 9.14
N ILE A 320 30.39 -30.01 8.26
CA ILE A 320 31.16 -31.21 7.86
C ILE A 320 32.53 -31.14 8.52
N ARG A 321 32.79 -32.07 9.42
CA ARG A 321 34.10 -32.23 10.07
C ARG A 321 34.50 -33.72 10.07
N ASP A 322 35.72 -34.03 9.64
CA ASP A 322 36.25 -35.39 9.54
C ASP A 322 35.32 -36.35 8.75
N ASP A 323 34.87 -35.89 7.60
CA ASP A 323 33.91 -36.59 6.70
C ASP A 323 32.61 -37.05 7.42
N LYS A 324 32.19 -36.34 8.45
CA LYS A 324 30.93 -36.56 9.17
C LYS A 324 30.15 -35.26 9.29
N VAL A 325 28.85 -35.40 9.25
CA VAL A 325 27.92 -34.28 9.56
C VAL A 325 27.85 -34.12 11.05
N MET A 326 28.11 -32.90 11.53
CA MET A 326 27.98 -32.52 12.95
C MET A 326 26.96 -31.37 13.08
N HIS A 327 26.07 -31.50 14.05
CA HIS A 327 25.12 -30.45 14.36
C HIS A 327 25.72 -29.51 15.41
N ILE A 328 26.07 -28.30 15.04
CA ILE A 328 26.57 -27.27 15.93
C ILE A 328 25.45 -26.31 16.27
N GLN A 329 25.09 -26.19 17.55
CA GLN A 329 24.16 -25.17 18.03
C GLN A 329 24.81 -23.80 17.87
N VAL A 330 23.98 -22.82 17.37
CA VAL A 330 24.48 -21.47 17.09
C VAL A 330 23.55 -20.42 17.67
N GLU A 331 24.16 -19.31 18.10
CA GLU A 331 23.40 -18.10 18.39
C GLU A 331 23.18 -17.30 17.10
N LEU A 332 21.89 -17.01 16.82
CA LEU A 332 21.54 -16.23 15.66
C LEU A 332 21.95 -14.77 15.84
N GLY A 333 22.78 -14.30 14.96
CA GLY A 333 23.14 -12.89 14.88
C GLY A 333 22.20 -12.08 14.00
N ALA A 334 22.73 -11.08 13.33
CA ALA A 334 21.97 -10.22 12.43
C ALA A 334 21.66 -10.94 11.12
N LYS A 335 20.44 -10.77 10.61
CA LYS A 335 20.08 -11.12 9.24
C LYS A 335 20.46 -9.98 8.31
N GLY A 336 20.89 -10.31 7.12
CA GLY A 336 21.23 -9.32 6.12
C GLY A 336 21.38 -9.90 4.72
N GLU A 337 21.93 -9.10 3.82
CA GLU A 337 22.23 -9.47 2.45
C GLU A 337 23.72 -9.30 2.18
N ALA A 338 24.34 -10.30 1.58
CA ALA A 338 25.71 -10.23 1.08
C ALA A 338 25.75 -10.84 -0.32
N ASN A 339 26.35 -10.14 -1.29
CA ASN A 339 26.45 -10.56 -2.69
C ASN A 339 25.09 -10.97 -3.34
N GLY A 340 24.00 -10.28 -2.98
CA GLY A 340 22.67 -10.58 -3.50
C GLY A 340 21.99 -11.81 -2.89
N GLN A 341 22.56 -12.40 -1.85
CA GLN A 341 21.99 -13.54 -1.13
C GLN A 341 21.62 -13.17 0.31
N ALA A 342 20.51 -13.72 0.79
CA ALA A 342 20.12 -13.60 2.18
C ALA A 342 21.07 -14.41 3.07
N VAL A 343 21.70 -13.75 4.05
CA VAL A 343 22.69 -14.36 4.94
C VAL A 343 22.35 -14.11 6.41
N MET A 344 22.88 -15.00 7.25
CA MET A 344 22.83 -14.89 8.70
C MET A 344 24.24 -14.77 9.26
N ALA A 345 24.49 -13.76 10.07
CA ALA A 345 25.72 -13.67 10.85
C ALA A 345 25.69 -14.67 12.01
N LEU A 346 26.77 -15.41 12.19
CA LEU A 346 26.93 -16.35 13.29
C LEU A 346 28.22 -16.03 14.08
N LYS A 347 28.19 -16.19 15.41
CA LYS A 347 29.33 -15.91 16.28
C LYS A 347 30.19 -17.14 16.57
N GLU A 348 29.60 -18.32 16.51
CA GLU A 348 30.18 -19.57 17.02
C GLU A 348 30.73 -20.49 15.94
N ILE A 349 30.86 -19.97 14.72
CA ILE A 349 31.40 -20.71 13.59
C ILE A 349 32.74 -20.09 13.14
N GLU A 350 33.71 -20.93 12.88
CA GLU A 350 34.99 -20.51 12.33
C GLU A 350 34.90 -20.14 10.86
N GLU A 351 35.67 -19.16 10.43
CA GLU A 351 35.81 -18.81 9.03
C GLU A 351 36.36 -20.01 8.24
N GLY A 352 35.73 -20.32 7.08
CA GLY A 352 36.11 -21.47 6.27
C GLY A 352 35.40 -22.77 6.65
N ALA A 353 34.58 -22.80 7.71
CA ALA A 353 33.82 -23.99 8.07
C ALA A 353 32.89 -24.41 6.92
N LEU A 354 32.88 -25.69 6.62
CA LEU A 354 32.03 -26.29 5.61
C LEU A 354 30.71 -26.66 6.23
N LEU A 355 29.62 -26.17 5.61
CA LEU A 355 28.24 -26.43 6.04
C LEU A 355 27.48 -27.15 4.94
N LEU A 356 26.44 -27.87 5.31
CA LEU A 356 25.47 -28.35 4.37
C LEU A 356 24.62 -27.20 3.86
N ALA A 357 24.56 -27.08 2.52
CA ALA A 357 23.66 -26.15 1.85
C ALA A 357 22.19 -26.60 2.00
N PRO A 358 21.21 -25.71 1.76
CA PRO A 358 19.78 -26.06 1.82
C PRO A 358 19.39 -27.24 0.93
N SER A 359 20.06 -27.39 -0.22
CA SER A 359 19.86 -28.49 -1.20
C SER A 359 20.11 -29.88 -0.64
N ALA A 360 21.06 -30.01 0.29
CA ALA A 360 21.38 -31.29 0.92
C ALA A 360 20.32 -31.80 1.92
N GLY A 361 19.35 -30.95 2.28
CA GLY A 361 18.28 -31.31 3.20
C GLY A 361 18.73 -31.46 4.65
N ALA A 362 17.91 -32.12 5.48
CA ALA A 362 18.23 -32.41 6.88
C ALA A 362 18.93 -33.78 6.98
N VAL A 363 20.20 -33.76 7.32
CA VAL A 363 21.02 -34.96 7.50
C VAL A 363 21.21 -35.22 9.00
N ARG A 364 21.20 -36.50 9.42
CA ARG A 364 21.37 -36.89 10.82
C ARG A 364 22.80 -36.61 11.30
N ASP A 365 22.89 -36.22 12.55
CA ASP A 365 24.19 -36.07 13.23
C ASP A 365 25.00 -37.36 13.19
N GLY A 366 26.29 -37.27 12.89
CA GLY A 366 27.21 -38.42 12.76
C GLY A 366 27.13 -39.18 11.43
N THR A 367 26.33 -38.75 10.47
CA THR A 367 26.26 -39.37 9.13
C THR A 367 27.57 -39.14 8.37
N LEU A 368 28.10 -40.22 7.79
CA LEU A 368 29.30 -40.15 6.94
C LEU A 368 28.98 -39.47 5.62
N VAL A 369 29.86 -38.62 5.16
CA VAL A 369 29.72 -37.92 3.87
C VAL A 369 30.90 -38.21 2.96
N THR A 370 30.62 -38.50 1.71
CA THR A 370 31.64 -38.66 0.67
C THR A 370 31.49 -37.51 -0.32
N ARG A 371 32.58 -36.84 -0.61
CA ARG A 371 32.60 -35.74 -1.59
C ARG A 371 32.89 -36.32 -2.96
N THR A 372 32.02 -36.10 -3.90
CA THR A 372 32.26 -36.45 -5.30
C THR A 372 32.75 -35.19 -6.01
N PRO A 373 34.04 -35.07 -6.35
CA PRO A 373 34.51 -33.94 -7.13
C PRO A 373 33.85 -34.03 -8.51
N LYS A 374 33.28 -32.93 -8.98
CA LYS A 374 32.71 -32.80 -10.32
C LYS A 374 33.85 -32.99 -11.34
N THR A 375 33.97 -34.18 -11.94
CA THR A 375 34.83 -34.38 -13.08
C THR A 375 34.37 -33.46 -14.20
N PRO A 376 35.19 -32.56 -14.74
CA PRO A 376 34.79 -31.74 -15.86
C PRO A 376 34.51 -32.66 -17.04
N THR A 377 33.25 -32.76 -17.43
CA THR A 377 32.86 -33.46 -18.67
C THR A 377 33.32 -32.60 -19.84
N PHE A 378 34.51 -32.88 -20.36
CA PHE A 378 34.94 -32.36 -21.64
C PHE A 378 34.08 -33.04 -22.71
N THR A 379 33.09 -32.33 -23.17
CA THR A 379 32.36 -32.72 -24.39
C THR A 379 33.32 -32.50 -25.56
N THR A 380 34.01 -33.56 -25.94
CA THR A 380 34.79 -33.59 -27.16
C THR A 380 33.80 -33.54 -28.32
N GLY A 381 33.58 -32.35 -28.85
CA GLY A 381 32.87 -32.16 -30.11
C GLY A 381 33.64 -32.78 -31.25
N ALA A 382 33.31 -34.00 -31.64
CA ALA A 382 33.71 -34.53 -32.92
C ALA A 382 32.84 -33.90 -34.00
N LYS A 383 33.49 -33.19 -34.92
CA LYS A 383 32.96 -32.80 -36.22
C LYS A 383 33.19 -33.93 -37.20
N PRO A 384 32.31 -34.20 -38.12
CA PRO A 384 32.68 -34.06 -39.52
C PRO A 384 32.03 -32.91 -40.22
#